data_38c056b7462abd15f4a889d7163da16a
#
_entry.id   38c056b7462abd15f4a889d7163da16a
#
_cell.length_a   1.000
_cell.length_b   1.000
_cell.length_c   1.000
_cell.angle_alpha   90.00
_cell.angle_beta   90.00
_cell.angle_gamma   90.00
#
_symmetry.space_group_name_H-M   'P 1'
#
loop_
_entity.id
_entity.type
_entity.pdbx_description
1 polymer ?
#
loop_
_entity_poly.entity_id
_entity_poly.type
_entity_poly.pdbx_seq_one_letter_code
_entity_poly.pdbx_strand_id
1 'polypeptide(L)'
;VPEHRVDEPATQARYDRIQETFGDVLPVSVDTSPVWVSWNGDISTCISQLRGLEQIMWDMMDRPEWLHQLLAFMRDGILKAHREAEAAGDWRLNAHGNQAMPYAKELRDPAADSEPVQRRDLWCFCAAQEFTGIGPAQFDEFLFQYQLPILHKFGLVAYGCCEDLTRKIDVLRQLPNLRRIAVSPMADVAACAEQIGSDYVFSYRPSPSDMVGYS
;
A
#
# COMPACT_ATOMS: atom_id res chain seq x y z
N VAL A 1 16.84 2.39 -12.96
CA VAL A 1 16.03 1.80 -11.88
C VAL A 1 16.55 2.41 -10.59
N PRO A 2 15.68 2.95 -9.73
CA PRO A 2 16.10 3.56 -8.48
C PRO A 2 16.83 2.54 -7.59
N GLU A 3 17.81 3.02 -6.83
CA GLU A 3 18.54 2.26 -5.82
C GLU A 3 18.06 2.72 -4.44
N HIS A 4 17.95 1.78 -3.51
CA HIS A 4 17.68 2.14 -2.13
C HIS A 4 18.93 2.75 -1.51
N ARG A 5 18.82 3.97 -1.03
CA ARG A 5 19.89 4.68 -0.33
C ARG A 5 19.32 5.51 0.81
N VAL A 6 19.91 5.40 1.97
CA VAL A 6 19.66 6.28 3.10
C VAL A 6 20.71 7.38 3.11
N ASP A 7 20.28 8.63 3.12
CA ASP A 7 21.17 9.78 3.35
C ASP A 7 21.35 9.94 4.87
N GLU A 8 22.35 9.24 5.40
CA GLU A 8 22.62 9.20 6.85
C GLU A 8 22.80 10.60 7.46
N PRO A 9 23.61 11.53 6.87
CA PRO A 9 23.74 12.86 7.42
C PRO A 9 22.44 13.65 7.46
N ALA A 10 21.64 13.60 6.38
CA ALA A 10 20.35 14.30 6.34
C ALA A 10 19.32 13.65 7.29
N THR A 11 19.32 12.33 7.40
CA THR A 11 18.47 11.58 8.32
C THR A 11 18.78 11.93 9.77
N GLN A 12 20.07 11.94 10.14
CA GLN A 12 20.51 12.29 11.49
C GLN A 12 20.16 13.74 11.83
N ALA A 13 20.44 14.69 10.93
CA ALA A 13 20.11 16.10 11.16
C ALA A 13 18.61 16.33 11.32
N ARG A 14 17.77 15.58 10.61
CA ARG A 14 16.31 15.63 10.76
C ARG A 14 15.87 15.01 12.09
N TYR A 15 16.44 13.88 12.46
CA TYR A 15 16.17 13.22 13.73
C TYR A 15 16.49 14.15 14.90
N ASP A 16 17.71 14.72 14.93
CA ASP A 16 18.16 15.61 16.01
C ASP A 16 17.21 16.81 16.18
N ARG A 17 16.79 17.43 15.08
CA ARG A 17 15.85 18.55 15.12
C ARG A 17 14.48 18.15 15.68
N ILE A 18 13.96 16.98 15.30
CA ILE A 18 12.67 16.49 15.80
C ILE A 18 12.81 16.06 17.26
N GLN A 19 13.90 15.39 17.60
CA GLN A 19 14.20 14.97 18.97
C GLN A 19 14.34 16.17 19.92
N GLU A 20 15.03 17.24 19.49
CA GLU A 20 15.14 18.50 20.26
C GLU A 20 13.79 19.17 20.47
N THR A 21 12.89 19.08 19.48
CA THR A 21 11.59 19.77 19.54
C THR A 21 10.52 18.98 20.29
N PHE A 22 10.50 17.67 20.18
CA PHE A 22 9.40 16.82 20.65
C PHE A 22 9.84 15.64 21.54
N GLY A 23 11.13 15.38 21.67
CA GLY A 23 11.63 14.16 22.31
C GLY A 23 11.34 14.05 23.80
N ASP A 24 11.00 15.15 24.47
CA ASP A 24 10.53 15.18 25.87
C ASP A 24 9.02 14.88 25.99
N VAL A 25 8.28 14.95 24.89
CA VAL A 25 6.83 14.76 24.85
C VAL A 25 6.46 13.43 24.19
N LEU A 26 7.16 13.05 23.12
CA LEU A 26 6.88 11.88 22.31
C LEU A 26 8.15 11.12 21.97
N PRO A 27 8.13 9.78 21.97
CA PRO A 27 9.25 8.99 21.46
C PRO A 27 9.43 9.24 19.97
N VAL A 28 10.66 9.53 19.56
CA VAL A 28 11.03 9.74 18.15
C VAL A 28 11.75 8.50 17.65
N SER A 29 11.29 7.96 16.53
CA SER A 29 11.94 6.84 15.83
C SER A 29 12.25 7.19 14.38
N VAL A 30 13.26 6.54 13.84
CA VAL A 30 13.65 6.70 12.43
C VAL A 30 13.11 5.52 11.63
N ASP A 31 12.42 5.84 10.53
CA ASP A 31 12.00 4.88 9.52
C ASP A 31 12.81 5.12 8.24
N THR A 32 13.66 4.16 7.90
CA THR A 32 14.51 4.17 6.70
C THR A 32 13.97 3.24 5.61
N SER A 33 12.78 2.64 5.84
CA SER A 33 12.16 1.75 4.87
C SER A 33 11.79 2.49 3.57
N PRO A 34 11.84 1.81 2.42
CA PRO A 34 11.50 2.45 1.17
C PRO A 34 9.98 2.71 1.10
N VAL A 35 9.63 3.98 0.93
CA VAL A 35 8.27 4.41 0.62
C VAL A 35 8.25 4.92 -0.81
N TRP A 36 7.44 4.32 -1.65
CA TRP A 36 7.28 4.73 -3.04
C TRP A 36 6.08 5.66 -3.17
N VAL A 37 6.33 6.95 -3.22
CA VAL A 37 5.35 8.05 -3.27
C VAL A 37 4.48 8.13 -2.00
N SER A 38 3.55 7.21 -1.81
CA SER A 38 2.56 7.28 -0.71
C SER A 38 2.58 6.06 0.20
N TRP A 39 2.94 4.88 -0.35
CA TRP A 39 3.03 3.60 0.36
C TRP A 39 3.96 2.62 -0.33
N ASN A 40 4.25 1.52 0.32
CA ASN A 40 5.36 0.63 -0.03
C ASN A 40 5.27 -0.05 -1.41
N GLY A 41 4.11 -0.10 -2.04
CA GLY A 41 3.91 -0.78 -3.33
C GLY A 41 3.11 0.04 -4.34
N ASP A 42 3.19 1.37 -4.25
CA ASP A 42 2.33 2.28 -5.01
C ASP A 42 2.71 2.37 -6.50
N ILE A 43 2.06 1.55 -7.30
CA ILE A 43 2.11 1.66 -8.76
C ILE A 43 1.06 2.64 -9.26
N SER A 44 -0.15 2.65 -8.67
CA SER A 44 -1.29 3.38 -9.23
C SER A 44 -1.11 4.89 -9.18
N THR A 45 -0.68 5.43 -8.05
CA THR A 45 -0.39 6.87 -7.94
C THR A 45 0.83 7.25 -8.77
N CYS A 46 1.89 6.42 -8.76
CA CYS A 46 3.08 6.72 -9.54
C CYS A 46 2.80 6.78 -11.04
N ILE A 47 2.09 5.80 -11.60
CA ILE A 47 1.78 5.81 -13.03
C ILE A 47 0.84 6.95 -13.41
N SER A 48 -0.11 7.30 -12.53
CA SER A 48 -1.02 8.42 -12.77
C SER A 48 -0.29 9.77 -12.80
N GLN A 49 0.70 9.96 -11.94
CA GLN A 49 1.54 11.15 -11.94
C GLN A 49 2.48 11.22 -13.16
N LEU A 50 3.01 10.07 -13.59
CA LEU A 50 3.93 10.00 -14.73
C LEU A 50 3.21 10.12 -16.07
N ARG A 51 2.01 9.57 -16.19
CA ARG A 51 1.31 9.44 -17.47
C ARG A 51 0.02 10.23 -17.58
N GLY A 52 -0.64 10.52 -16.46
CA GLY A 52 -1.98 11.09 -16.40
C GLY A 52 -3.08 10.03 -16.55
N LEU A 53 -4.19 10.22 -15.81
CA LEU A 53 -5.28 9.22 -15.73
C LEU A 53 -5.93 8.96 -17.08
N GLU A 54 -6.27 10.01 -17.81
CA GLU A 54 -6.90 9.89 -19.12
C GLU A 54 -6.02 9.10 -20.09
N GLN A 55 -4.73 9.40 -20.12
CA GLN A 55 -3.83 8.74 -21.04
C GLN A 55 -3.60 7.26 -20.69
N ILE A 56 -3.63 6.90 -19.41
CA ILE A 56 -3.57 5.47 -18.99
C ILE A 56 -4.77 4.72 -19.53
N MET A 57 -5.98 5.31 -19.46
CA MET A 57 -7.19 4.70 -19.99
C MET A 57 -7.12 4.48 -21.50
N TRP A 58 -6.59 5.44 -22.25
CA TRP A 58 -6.32 5.27 -23.67
C TRP A 58 -5.25 4.22 -23.95
N ASP A 59 -4.16 4.22 -23.18
CA ASP A 59 -3.06 3.27 -23.37
C ASP A 59 -3.51 1.81 -23.11
N MET A 60 -4.47 1.57 -22.23
CA MET A 60 -5.06 0.23 -22.03
C MET A 60 -5.70 -0.33 -23.32
N MET A 61 -6.22 0.56 -24.17
CA MET A 61 -6.89 0.17 -25.43
C MET A 61 -5.96 0.25 -26.64
N ASP A 62 -5.20 1.32 -26.73
CA ASP A 62 -4.43 1.65 -27.94
C ASP A 62 -3.00 1.12 -27.90
N ARG A 63 -2.44 0.91 -26.71
CA ARG A 63 -1.02 0.54 -26.49
C ARG A 63 -0.83 -0.44 -25.33
N PRO A 64 -1.63 -1.52 -25.23
CA PRO A 64 -1.59 -2.41 -24.07
C PRO A 64 -0.20 -3.00 -23.83
N GLU A 65 0.52 -3.43 -24.88
CA GLU A 65 1.86 -4.02 -24.74
C GLU A 65 2.88 -3.02 -24.18
N TRP A 66 2.79 -1.77 -24.58
CA TRP A 66 3.67 -0.72 -24.04
C TRP A 66 3.34 -0.45 -22.57
N LEU A 67 2.05 -0.39 -22.22
CA LEU A 67 1.61 -0.20 -20.85
C LEU A 67 2.07 -1.35 -19.95
N HIS A 68 1.96 -2.58 -20.41
CA HIS A 68 2.50 -3.76 -19.73
C HIS A 68 4.01 -3.65 -19.47
N GLN A 69 4.79 -3.18 -20.45
CA GLN A 69 6.23 -2.96 -20.27
C GLN A 69 6.53 -1.91 -19.21
N LEU A 70 5.79 -0.80 -19.19
CA LEU A 70 5.94 0.25 -18.18
C LEU A 70 5.59 -0.26 -16.78
N LEU A 71 4.46 -0.96 -16.64
CA LEU A 71 4.04 -1.52 -15.37
C LEU A 71 5.02 -2.59 -14.83
N ALA A 72 5.53 -3.43 -15.72
CA ALA A 72 6.57 -4.40 -15.37
C ALA A 72 7.86 -3.71 -14.90
N PHE A 73 8.29 -2.65 -15.59
CA PHE A 73 9.46 -1.84 -15.19
C PHE A 73 9.26 -1.22 -13.80
N MET A 74 8.07 -0.67 -13.50
CA MET A 74 7.76 -0.08 -12.20
C MET A 74 7.76 -1.14 -11.10
N ARG A 75 7.08 -2.27 -11.31
CA ARG A 75 7.08 -3.42 -10.39
C ARG A 75 8.50 -3.87 -10.06
N ASP A 76 9.34 -4.08 -11.08
CA ASP A 76 10.69 -4.59 -10.92
C ASP A 76 11.59 -3.58 -10.19
N GLY A 77 11.36 -2.28 -10.43
CA GLY A 77 12.02 -1.20 -9.70
C GLY A 77 11.68 -1.20 -8.22
N ILE A 78 10.41 -1.33 -7.86
CA ILE A 78 9.95 -1.42 -6.48
C ILE A 78 10.53 -2.66 -5.81
N LEU A 79 10.43 -3.83 -6.46
CA LEU A 79 10.97 -5.08 -5.93
C LEU A 79 12.49 -5.02 -5.70
N LYS A 80 13.23 -4.33 -6.59
CA LYS A 80 14.67 -4.10 -6.42
C LYS A 80 14.94 -3.26 -5.16
N ALA A 81 14.31 -2.09 -5.05
CA ALA A 81 14.49 -1.19 -3.90
C ALA A 81 14.13 -1.87 -2.57
N HIS A 82 13.04 -2.65 -2.56
CA HIS A 82 12.62 -3.41 -1.39
C HIS A 82 13.64 -4.49 -0.97
N ARG A 83 14.26 -5.18 -1.94
CA ARG A 83 15.32 -6.18 -1.63
C ARG A 83 16.58 -5.53 -1.10
N GLU A 84 16.96 -4.39 -1.67
CA GLU A 84 18.13 -3.63 -1.23
C GLU A 84 17.96 -3.12 0.20
N ALA A 85 16.79 -2.58 0.54
CA ALA A 85 16.44 -2.16 1.89
C ALA A 85 16.42 -3.34 2.88
N GLU A 86 15.92 -4.51 2.45
CA GLU A 86 15.91 -5.71 3.29
C GLU A 86 17.33 -6.22 3.55
N ALA A 87 18.19 -6.20 2.53
CA ALA A 87 19.61 -6.57 2.67
C ALA A 87 20.41 -5.59 3.53
N ALA A 88 20.06 -4.28 3.49
CA ALA A 88 20.66 -3.25 4.34
C ALA A 88 20.12 -3.27 5.78
N GLY A 89 19.03 -3.98 6.05
CA GLY A 89 18.38 -3.99 7.36
C GLY A 89 17.59 -2.71 7.65
N ASP A 90 17.07 -2.03 6.63
CA ASP A 90 16.38 -0.74 6.76
C ASP A 90 14.87 -0.86 7.02
N TRP A 91 14.31 -2.06 6.93
CA TRP A 91 12.94 -2.29 7.36
C TRP A 91 12.82 -2.28 8.88
N ARG A 92 11.76 -1.65 9.40
CA ARG A 92 11.44 -1.54 10.83
C ARG A 92 10.01 -1.96 11.10
N LEU A 93 9.68 -2.33 12.33
CA LEU A 93 8.32 -2.69 12.71
C LEU A 93 7.32 -1.54 12.58
N ASN A 94 7.78 -0.30 12.59
CA ASN A 94 6.96 0.89 12.32
C ASN A 94 6.71 1.15 10.82
N ALA A 95 7.36 0.40 9.93
CA ALA A 95 7.19 0.51 8.48
C ALA A 95 5.91 -0.17 7.95
N HIS A 96 4.80 -0.09 8.70
CA HIS A 96 3.53 -0.72 8.34
C HIS A 96 2.65 0.12 7.39
N GLY A 97 3.15 1.25 6.92
CA GLY A 97 2.38 2.15 6.07
C GLY A 97 1.54 3.17 6.85
N ASN A 98 0.75 3.95 6.10
CA ASN A 98 0.05 5.13 6.63
C ASN A 98 -1.34 4.85 7.24
N GLN A 99 -1.79 3.61 7.26
CA GLN A 99 -3.09 3.23 7.78
C GLN A 99 -2.95 2.50 9.11
N ALA A 100 -3.84 2.79 10.04
CA ALA A 100 -3.93 2.03 11.28
C ALA A 100 -4.17 0.55 10.98
N MET A 101 -3.21 -0.29 11.30
CA MET A 101 -3.31 -1.72 11.13
C MET A 101 -3.70 -2.37 12.44
N PRO A 102 -4.66 -3.31 12.44
CA PRO A 102 -4.99 -4.05 13.64
C PRO A 102 -3.82 -4.95 14.04
N TYR A 103 -3.68 -5.18 15.33
CA TYR A 103 -2.75 -6.18 15.83
C TYR A 103 -3.09 -7.55 15.24
N ALA A 104 -2.09 -8.29 14.80
CA ALA A 104 -2.23 -9.60 14.21
C ALA A 104 -1.23 -10.57 14.85
N LYS A 105 -1.75 -11.68 15.40
CA LYS A 105 -0.93 -12.70 16.07
C LYS A 105 0.07 -13.39 15.14
N GLU A 106 -0.21 -13.36 13.85
CA GLU A 106 0.62 -13.97 12.81
C GLU A 106 1.88 -13.15 12.49
N LEU A 107 1.89 -11.90 12.89
CA LEU A 107 3.04 -11.03 12.69
C LEU A 107 3.87 -10.93 13.97
N ARG A 108 5.11 -10.53 13.80
CA ARG A 108 6.06 -10.34 14.88
C ARG A 108 5.58 -9.26 15.85
N ASP A 109 5.85 -9.46 17.15
CA ASP A 109 5.54 -8.48 18.20
C ASP A 109 6.39 -7.20 18.00
N PRO A 110 5.78 -6.00 18.03
CA PRO A 110 6.50 -4.74 17.85
C PRO A 110 7.48 -4.39 18.97
N ALA A 111 7.52 -5.13 20.08
CA ALA A 111 8.39 -4.85 21.23
C ALA A 111 9.90 -4.98 20.95
N ALA A 112 10.33 -5.42 19.79
CA ALA A 112 11.74 -5.65 19.46
C ALA A 112 12.26 -4.70 18.37
N ASP A 113 12.43 -3.42 18.70
CA ASP A 113 12.95 -2.39 17.79
C ASP A 113 14.40 -2.60 17.31
N SER A 114 15.13 -3.54 17.90
CA SER A 114 16.57 -3.67 17.71
C SER A 114 17.02 -4.74 16.71
N GLU A 115 16.10 -5.57 16.22
CA GLU A 115 16.44 -6.65 15.30
C GLU A 115 16.04 -6.35 13.85
N PRO A 116 16.80 -6.81 12.85
CA PRO A 116 16.42 -6.70 11.45
C PRO A 116 15.03 -7.29 11.21
N VAL A 117 14.18 -6.53 10.54
CA VAL A 117 12.81 -6.91 10.18
C VAL A 117 12.79 -7.26 8.71
N GLN A 118 12.07 -8.31 8.36
CA GLN A 118 11.80 -8.68 6.99
C GLN A 118 10.38 -8.27 6.58
N ARG A 119 10.14 -8.06 5.29
CA ARG A 119 8.80 -7.70 4.80
C ARG A 119 7.71 -8.70 5.23
N ARG A 120 8.06 -9.98 5.36
CA ARG A 120 7.12 -11.01 5.88
C ARG A 120 6.68 -10.79 7.33
N ASP A 121 7.40 -9.96 8.08
CA ASP A 121 7.06 -9.60 9.48
C ASP A 121 6.14 -8.37 9.54
N LEU A 122 5.81 -7.75 8.40
CA LEU A 122 5.13 -6.47 8.30
C LEU A 122 3.78 -6.58 7.61
N TRP A 123 2.90 -5.63 7.94
CA TRP A 123 1.78 -5.27 7.09
C TRP A 123 2.26 -4.50 5.85
N CYS A 124 1.59 -4.73 4.72
CA CYS A 124 1.63 -3.83 3.58
C CYS A 124 0.27 -3.17 3.38
N PHE A 125 0.26 -1.87 3.27
CA PHE A 125 -0.89 -1.14 2.77
C PHE A 125 -0.75 -0.91 1.28
N CYS A 126 -1.82 -1.16 0.52
CA CYS A 126 -1.89 -0.88 -0.91
C CYS A 126 -3.28 -0.38 -1.29
N ALA A 127 -3.36 0.38 -2.35
CA ALA A 127 -4.61 0.90 -2.89
C ALA A 127 -4.51 1.10 -4.40
N ALA A 128 -5.64 1.39 -5.03
CA ALA A 128 -5.76 1.65 -6.45
C ALA A 128 -6.77 2.77 -6.73
N GLN A 129 -6.62 3.89 -6.01
CA GLN A 129 -7.58 4.99 -6.04
C GLN A 129 -7.77 5.55 -7.44
N GLU A 130 -6.69 5.66 -8.20
CA GLU A 130 -6.67 6.17 -9.57
C GLU A 130 -7.36 5.22 -10.55
N PHE A 131 -7.55 3.96 -10.16
CA PHE A 131 -8.24 2.93 -10.95
C PHE A 131 -9.70 2.69 -10.48
N THR A 132 -10.29 3.59 -9.70
CA THR A 132 -11.63 3.40 -9.14
C THR A 132 -12.68 3.18 -10.23
N GLY A 133 -12.64 3.96 -11.32
CA GLY A 133 -13.57 3.87 -12.45
C GLY A 133 -13.31 2.73 -13.44
N ILE A 134 -12.25 1.94 -13.25
CA ILE A 134 -11.83 0.87 -14.16
C ILE A 134 -12.48 -0.45 -13.76
N GLY A 135 -12.96 -1.21 -14.77
CA GLY A 135 -13.62 -2.49 -14.56
C GLY A 135 -12.70 -3.57 -13.98
N PRO A 136 -13.26 -4.63 -13.38
CA PRO A 136 -12.46 -5.67 -12.70
C PRO A 136 -11.42 -6.34 -13.57
N ALA A 137 -11.74 -6.64 -14.84
CA ALA A 137 -10.82 -7.30 -15.75
C ALA A 137 -9.60 -6.42 -16.07
N GLN A 138 -9.81 -5.15 -16.41
CA GLN A 138 -8.73 -4.21 -16.68
C GLN A 138 -7.96 -3.85 -15.41
N PHE A 139 -8.63 -3.75 -14.26
CA PHE A 139 -7.97 -3.59 -12.97
C PHE A 139 -7.03 -4.75 -12.67
N ASP A 140 -7.48 -5.98 -12.88
CA ASP A 140 -6.66 -7.18 -12.73
C ASP A 140 -5.46 -7.14 -13.68
N GLU A 141 -5.72 -7.01 -14.98
CA GLU A 141 -4.71 -7.07 -16.03
C GLU A 141 -3.67 -5.95 -15.95
N PHE A 142 -4.10 -4.69 -15.82
CA PHE A 142 -3.23 -3.51 -15.94
C PHE A 142 -2.75 -2.93 -14.61
N LEU A 143 -3.12 -3.52 -13.45
CA LEU A 143 -2.62 -3.07 -12.18
C LEU A 143 -2.35 -4.22 -11.22
N PHE A 144 -3.37 -5.01 -10.88
CA PHE A 144 -3.27 -5.93 -9.75
C PHE A 144 -2.21 -7.01 -9.96
N GLN A 145 -2.07 -7.54 -11.18
CA GLN A 145 -1.04 -8.51 -11.55
C GLN A 145 0.39 -7.97 -11.35
N TYR A 146 0.58 -6.66 -11.38
CA TYR A 146 1.86 -6.01 -11.10
C TYR A 146 2.06 -5.71 -9.60
N GLN A 147 0.97 -5.51 -8.86
CA GLN A 147 1.02 -5.36 -7.41
C GLN A 147 1.24 -6.70 -6.68
N LEU A 148 0.67 -7.80 -7.17
CA LEU A 148 0.75 -9.13 -6.56
C LEU A 148 2.17 -9.55 -6.16
N PRO A 149 3.20 -9.49 -7.04
CA PRO A 149 4.56 -9.91 -6.68
C PRO A 149 5.19 -9.08 -5.57
N ILE A 150 4.75 -7.82 -5.41
CA ILE A 150 5.19 -6.93 -4.34
C ILE A 150 4.49 -7.31 -3.04
N LEU A 151 3.17 -7.41 -3.07
CA LEU A 151 2.32 -7.66 -1.92
C LEU A 151 2.55 -9.04 -1.30
N HIS A 152 2.86 -10.06 -2.09
CA HIS A 152 3.21 -11.40 -1.63
C HIS A 152 4.47 -11.47 -0.75
N LYS A 153 5.30 -10.43 -0.74
CA LYS A 153 6.51 -10.39 0.09
C LYS A 153 6.23 -9.99 1.53
N PHE A 154 5.06 -9.43 1.79
CA PHE A 154 4.66 -8.99 3.12
C PHE A 154 3.88 -10.07 3.86
N GLY A 155 3.88 -9.98 5.19
CA GLY A 155 3.18 -10.96 6.02
C GLY A 155 1.67 -10.87 5.87
N LEU A 156 1.13 -9.66 5.96
CA LEU A 156 -0.29 -9.39 5.76
C LEU A 156 -0.49 -8.15 4.88
N VAL A 157 -1.62 -8.11 4.18
CA VAL A 157 -1.99 -6.98 3.33
C VAL A 157 -3.32 -6.37 3.73
N ALA A 158 -3.33 -5.05 3.82
CA ALA A 158 -4.53 -4.23 3.87
C ALA A 158 -4.70 -3.54 2.52
N TYR A 159 -5.81 -3.80 1.84
CA TYR A 159 -6.06 -3.25 0.51
C TYR A 159 -7.23 -2.28 0.50
N GLY A 160 -7.05 -1.19 -0.23
CA GLY A 160 -8.06 -0.18 -0.48
C GLY A 160 -7.96 1.05 0.40
N CYS A 161 -8.42 2.18 -0.15
CA CYS A 161 -8.47 3.48 0.51
C CYS A 161 -9.80 4.19 0.22
N CYS A 162 -9.84 4.99 -0.84
CA CYS A 162 -11.01 5.79 -1.22
C CYS A 162 -11.74 5.24 -2.46
N GLU A 163 -11.15 4.28 -3.16
CA GLU A 163 -11.74 3.65 -4.33
C GLU A 163 -12.94 2.75 -3.99
N ASP A 164 -13.84 2.64 -4.96
CA ASP A 164 -14.91 1.66 -4.92
C ASP A 164 -14.38 0.28 -5.32
N LEU A 165 -14.36 -0.64 -4.36
CA LEU A 165 -13.92 -2.02 -4.55
C LEU A 165 -15.06 -3.02 -4.71
N THR A 166 -16.33 -2.57 -4.73
CA THR A 166 -17.52 -3.46 -4.76
C THR A 166 -17.41 -4.57 -5.81
N ARG A 167 -16.92 -4.25 -6.99
CA ARG A 167 -16.79 -5.20 -8.11
C ARG A 167 -15.41 -5.85 -8.22
N LYS A 168 -14.48 -5.53 -7.33
CA LYS A 168 -13.06 -5.94 -7.41
C LYS A 168 -12.66 -6.92 -6.30
N ILE A 169 -13.53 -7.20 -5.34
CA ILE A 169 -13.22 -8.07 -4.19
C ILE A 169 -12.78 -9.46 -4.65
N ASP A 170 -13.45 -10.03 -5.66
CA ASP A 170 -13.06 -11.36 -6.19
C ASP A 170 -11.66 -11.35 -6.81
N VAL A 171 -11.26 -10.25 -7.45
CA VAL A 171 -9.90 -10.10 -7.97
C VAL A 171 -8.89 -10.06 -6.81
N LEU A 172 -9.21 -9.35 -5.73
CA LEU A 172 -8.34 -9.25 -4.55
C LEU A 172 -8.13 -10.60 -3.84
N ARG A 173 -9.06 -11.55 -3.98
CA ARG A 173 -8.95 -12.91 -3.41
C ARG A 173 -7.77 -13.72 -3.96
N GLN A 174 -7.17 -13.31 -5.09
CA GLN A 174 -5.93 -13.89 -5.60
C GLN A 174 -4.74 -13.68 -4.65
N LEU A 175 -4.85 -12.75 -3.69
CA LEU A 175 -3.79 -12.42 -2.74
C LEU A 175 -3.95 -13.25 -1.46
N PRO A 176 -3.12 -14.28 -1.22
CA PRO A 176 -3.31 -15.23 -0.12
C PRO A 176 -3.08 -14.63 1.27
N ASN A 177 -2.30 -13.56 1.36
CA ASN A 177 -2.02 -12.81 2.58
C ASN A 177 -2.89 -11.55 2.74
N LEU A 178 -3.95 -11.40 1.94
CA LEU A 178 -4.96 -10.36 2.15
C LEU A 178 -5.68 -10.61 3.48
N ARG A 179 -5.73 -9.59 4.32
CA ARG A 179 -6.41 -9.68 5.61
C ARG A 179 -7.50 -8.63 5.79
N ARG A 180 -7.31 -7.47 5.24
CA ARG A 180 -8.19 -6.31 5.44
C ARG A 180 -8.57 -5.69 4.10
N ILE A 181 -9.86 -5.41 3.91
CA ILE A 181 -10.39 -4.69 2.74
C ILE A 181 -11.05 -3.41 3.23
N ALA A 182 -10.63 -2.27 2.66
CA ALA A 182 -11.30 -1.01 2.92
C ALA A 182 -12.57 -0.89 2.08
N VAL A 183 -13.64 -0.43 2.72
CA VAL A 183 -14.92 -0.15 2.07
C VAL A 183 -15.18 1.35 2.18
N SER A 184 -15.03 2.05 1.08
CA SER A 184 -15.20 3.50 1.00
C SER A 184 -16.68 3.90 1.05
N PRO A 185 -16.99 5.18 1.34
CA PRO A 185 -18.38 5.64 1.29
C PRO A 185 -18.97 5.64 -0.13
N MET A 186 -18.13 5.48 -1.16
CA MET A 186 -18.55 5.41 -2.56
C MET A 186 -18.92 3.99 -3.00
N ALA A 187 -18.58 2.97 -2.19
CA ALA A 187 -18.86 1.58 -2.48
C ALA A 187 -20.30 1.17 -2.07
N ASP A 188 -20.82 0.13 -2.69
CA ASP A 188 -21.99 -0.56 -2.17
C ASP A 188 -21.61 -1.36 -0.93
N VAL A 189 -21.86 -0.76 0.23
CA VAL A 189 -21.44 -1.28 1.54
C VAL A 189 -22.05 -2.64 1.83
N ALA A 190 -23.33 -2.85 1.46
CA ALA A 190 -24.04 -4.10 1.68
C ALA A 190 -23.47 -5.22 0.80
N ALA A 191 -23.27 -4.95 -0.49
CA ALA A 191 -22.66 -5.90 -1.41
C ALA A 191 -21.20 -6.21 -1.03
N CYS A 192 -20.44 -5.23 -0.56
CA CYS A 192 -19.09 -5.47 -0.02
C CYS A 192 -19.11 -6.36 1.23
N ALA A 193 -20.04 -6.09 2.16
CA ALA A 193 -20.15 -6.89 3.39
C ALA A 193 -20.50 -8.35 3.09
N GLU A 194 -21.40 -8.60 2.15
CA GLU A 194 -21.77 -9.93 1.69
C GLU A 194 -20.57 -10.67 1.08
N GLN A 195 -19.83 -10.01 0.20
CA GLN A 195 -18.65 -10.61 -0.45
C GLN A 195 -17.49 -10.85 0.53
N ILE A 196 -17.23 -9.93 1.45
CA ILE A 196 -16.16 -10.03 2.43
C ILE A 196 -16.46 -11.12 3.47
N GLY A 197 -17.71 -11.21 3.92
CA GLY A 197 -18.16 -12.20 4.88
C GLY A 197 -17.30 -12.22 6.14
N SER A 198 -16.89 -13.44 6.54
CA SER A 198 -15.97 -13.66 7.66
C SER A 198 -14.50 -13.85 7.25
N ASP A 199 -14.19 -13.80 5.96
CA ASP A 199 -12.86 -14.14 5.43
C ASP A 199 -11.83 -13.04 5.66
N TYR A 200 -12.30 -11.78 5.69
CA TYR A 200 -11.45 -10.59 5.80
C TYR A 200 -11.97 -9.61 6.84
N VAL A 201 -11.09 -8.76 7.33
CA VAL A 201 -11.47 -7.61 8.15
C VAL A 201 -12.17 -6.57 7.28
N PHE A 202 -13.44 -6.34 7.55
CA PHE A 202 -14.25 -5.30 6.92
C PHE A 202 -13.90 -3.94 7.51
N SER A 203 -13.24 -3.09 6.73
CA SER A 203 -12.79 -1.76 7.18
C SER A 203 -13.64 -0.66 6.55
N TYR A 204 -14.81 -0.44 7.11
CA TYR A 204 -15.73 0.59 6.62
C TYR A 204 -15.24 2.00 6.97
N ARG A 205 -15.38 2.90 6.04
CA ARG A 205 -15.08 4.33 6.16
C ARG A 205 -16.35 5.12 5.85
N PRO A 206 -17.19 5.41 6.84
CA PRO A 206 -18.43 6.16 6.63
C PRO A 206 -18.13 7.59 6.16
N SER A 207 -19.09 8.17 5.42
CA SER A 207 -19.05 9.60 5.15
C SER A 207 -19.23 10.36 6.47
N PRO A 208 -18.48 11.43 6.72
CA PRO A 208 -18.71 12.29 7.88
C PRO A 208 -20.13 12.87 7.93
N SER A 209 -20.76 13.11 6.78
CA SER A 209 -22.15 13.58 6.70
C SER A 209 -23.14 12.59 7.30
N ASP A 210 -22.91 11.28 7.10
CA ASP A 210 -23.78 10.23 7.67
C ASP A 210 -23.69 10.18 9.20
N MET A 211 -22.52 10.55 9.75
CA MET A 211 -22.29 10.56 11.20
C MET A 211 -22.95 11.74 11.91
N VAL A 212 -23.19 12.86 11.20
CA VAL A 212 -23.81 14.07 11.78
C VAL A 212 -25.26 14.27 11.36
N GLY A 213 -25.85 13.30 10.69
CA GLY A 213 -27.27 13.29 10.34
C GLY A 213 -27.66 14.22 9.17
N TYR A 214 -26.71 14.62 8.36
CA TYR A 214 -26.97 15.27 7.08
C TYR A 214 -27.03 14.21 5.98
N SER A 215 -28.23 13.72 5.73
CA SER A 215 -28.55 12.83 4.60
C SER A 215 -29.13 13.63 3.43
#